data_24a12f772b67542580fa764ef682d541
#
_entry.id   24a12f772b67542580fa764ef682d541
#
_cell.length_a   1.000
_cell.length_b   1.000
_cell.length_c   1.000
_cell.angle_alpha   90.00
_cell.angle_beta   90.00
_cell.angle_gamma   90.00
#
_symmetry.space_group_name_H-M   'P 1'
#
loop_
_entity.id
_entity.type
_entity.pdbx_description
1 polymer ?
#
loop_
_entity_poly.entity_id
_entity_poly.type
_entity_poly.pdbx_seq_one_letter_code
_entity_poly.pdbx_strand_id
1 'polypeptide(L)'
;MNDDWQIRLTQYLEYIQGTKNVSPHTVSNYRRDIEQFLEFLRRLSTGDFMFNAVDVLLARRYLASLVGKDYSRKTIARNIAALRSFFRYLCRVQV
;
A
#
# COMPACT_ATOMS: atom_id res chain seq x y z
N MET A 1 -3.86 14.57 2.25
CA MET A 1 -2.93 13.72 1.48
C MET A 1 -2.83 14.27 0.08
N ASN A 2 -1.64 14.35 -0.45
CA ASN A 2 -1.50 14.89 -1.79
C ASN A 2 -1.84 13.83 -2.84
N ASP A 3 -2.07 14.29 -4.06
CA ASP A 3 -2.54 13.43 -5.14
C ASP A 3 -1.46 12.50 -5.68
N ASP A 4 -0.19 12.72 -5.32
CA ASP A 4 0.91 11.89 -5.82
C ASP A 4 0.73 10.42 -5.44
N TRP A 5 0.23 10.16 -4.24
CA TRP A 5 -0.02 8.79 -3.81
C TRP A 5 -1.04 8.10 -4.71
N GLN A 6 -2.11 8.81 -5.08
CA GLN A 6 -3.14 8.24 -5.95
C GLN A 6 -2.61 8.01 -7.36
N ILE A 7 -1.83 8.93 -7.87
CA ILE A 7 -1.21 8.79 -9.18
C ILE A 7 -0.28 7.58 -9.19
N ARG A 8 0.56 7.45 -8.16
CA ARG A 8 1.49 6.32 -8.07
C ARG A 8 0.76 5.00 -7.92
N LEU A 9 -0.33 4.98 -7.15
CA LEU A 9 -1.12 3.77 -6.99
C LEU A 9 -1.73 3.35 -8.32
N THR A 10 -2.30 4.28 -9.07
CA THR A 10 -2.88 3.98 -10.37
C THR A 10 -1.83 3.40 -11.33
N GLN A 11 -0.64 4.03 -11.38
CA GLN A 11 0.45 3.53 -12.21
C GLN A 11 0.90 2.13 -11.80
N TYR A 12 0.96 1.88 -10.50
CA TYR A 12 1.34 0.56 -9.99
C TYR A 12 0.32 -0.50 -10.40
N LEU A 13 -0.97 -0.19 -10.26
CA LEU A 13 -2.01 -1.15 -10.60
C LEU A 13 -2.00 -1.48 -12.08
N GLU A 14 -1.76 -0.49 -12.93
CA GLU A 14 -1.59 -0.72 -14.36
C GLU A 14 -0.37 -1.60 -14.65
N TYR A 15 0.69 -1.35 -13.92
CA TYR A 15 1.93 -2.12 -14.08
C TYR A 15 1.73 -3.60 -13.76
N ILE A 16 1.10 -3.93 -12.63
CA ILE A 16 0.91 -5.34 -12.27
C ILE A 16 -0.09 -6.02 -13.19
N GLN A 17 -1.09 -5.30 -13.68
CA GLN A 17 -2.08 -5.86 -14.57
C GLN A 17 -1.47 -6.16 -15.94
N GLY A 18 -0.64 -5.25 -16.45
CA GLY A 18 -0.05 -5.40 -17.77
C GLY A 18 1.20 -6.28 -17.77
N THR A 19 2.10 -6.10 -16.80
CA THR A 19 3.40 -6.75 -16.80
C THR A 19 3.37 -8.11 -16.10
N LYS A 20 2.69 -8.18 -14.96
CA LYS A 20 2.64 -9.42 -14.17
C LYS A 20 1.40 -10.23 -14.44
N ASN A 21 0.50 -9.71 -15.23
CA ASN A 21 -0.69 -10.42 -15.68
C ASN A 21 -1.53 -10.97 -14.52
N VAL A 22 -1.65 -10.19 -13.43
CA VAL A 22 -2.49 -10.60 -12.31
C VAL A 22 -3.96 -10.42 -12.67
N SER A 23 -4.83 -11.20 -12.04
CA SER A 23 -6.26 -11.15 -12.32
C SER A 23 -6.86 -9.81 -11.89
N PRO A 24 -7.97 -9.38 -12.51
CA PRO A 24 -8.68 -8.17 -12.08
C PRO A 24 -9.11 -8.24 -10.62
N HIS A 25 -9.43 -9.43 -10.12
CA HIS A 25 -9.81 -9.61 -8.73
C HIS A 25 -8.64 -9.29 -7.80
N THR A 26 -7.44 -9.76 -8.15
CA THR A 26 -6.24 -9.47 -7.38
C THR A 26 -5.92 -7.97 -7.41
N VAL A 27 -6.05 -7.34 -8.58
CA VAL A 27 -5.84 -5.90 -8.72
C VAL A 27 -6.78 -5.13 -7.78
N SER A 28 -8.05 -5.52 -7.76
CA SER A 28 -9.04 -4.87 -6.90
C SER A 28 -8.70 -5.03 -5.41
N ASN A 29 -8.29 -6.23 -5.02
CA ASN A 29 -7.91 -6.48 -3.63
C ASN A 29 -6.68 -5.68 -3.22
N TYR A 30 -5.68 -5.63 -4.09
CA TYR A 30 -4.46 -4.88 -3.81
C TYR A 30 -4.72 -3.39 -3.74
N ARG A 31 -5.59 -2.88 -4.61
CA ARG A 31 -6.00 -1.47 -4.53
C ARG A 31 -6.58 -1.15 -3.16
N ARG A 32 -7.50 -1.98 -2.70
CA ARG A 32 -8.15 -1.76 -1.41
C ARG A 32 -7.15 -1.80 -0.26
N ASP A 33 -6.26 -2.77 -0.29
CA ASP A 33 -5.26 -2.93 0.76
C ASP A 33 -4.31 -1.73 0.83
N ILE A 34 -3.87 -1.26 -0.33
CA ILE A 34 -2.94 -0.13 -0.39
C ILE A 34 -3.65 1.17 0.00
N GLU A 35 -4.88 1.36 -0.45
CA GLU A 35 -5.65 2.54 -0.07
C GLU A 35 -5.88 2.59 1.44
N GLN A 36 -6.09 1.44 2.05
CA GLN A 36 -6.24 1.35 3.50
C GLN A 36 -4.98 1.83 4.22
N PHE A 37 -3.82 1.45 3.72
CA PHE A 37 -2.55 1.91 4.28
C PHE A 37 -2.36 3.42 4.07
N LEU A 38 -2.72 3.94 2.90
CA LEU A 38 -2.60 5.37 2.64
C LEU A 38 -3.52 6.18 3.55
N GLU A 39 -4.69 5.64 3.85
CA GLU A 39 -5.59 6.28 4.79
C GLU A 39 -5.00 6.30 6.21
N PHE A 40 -4.34 5.22 6.59
CA PHE A 40 -3.64 5.14 7.88
C PHE A 40 -2.57 6.23 7.96
N LEU A 41 -1.78 6.41 6.90
CA LEU A 41 -0.76 7.46 6.86
C LEU A 41 -1.38 8.84 7.00
N ARG A 42 -2.49 9.06 6.34
CA ARG A 42 -3.18 10.35 6.40
C ARG A 42 -3.59 10.69 7.83
N ARG A 43 -4.04 9.69 8.58
CA ARG A 43 -4.49 9.90 9.95
C ARG A 43 -3.34 10.12 10.93
N LEU A 44 -2.17 9.61 10.62
CA LEU A 44 -1.00 9.80 11.47
C LEU A 44 -0.40 11.18 11.35
N SER A 45 -0.65 11.88 10.25
CA SER A 45 0.00 13.14 9.95
C SER A 45 -1.03 14.17 9.52
N THR A 46 -0.75 15.42 9.85
CA THR A 46 -1.57 16.54 9.40
C THR A 46 -1.07 17.09 8.06
N GLY A 47 0.06 16.58 7.57
CA GLY A 47 0.63 17.01 6.30
C GLY A 47 0.83 15.85 5.36
N ASP A 48 1.45 16.17 4.22
CA ASP A 48 1.75 15.16 3.22
C ASP A 48 2.93 14.30 3.67
N PHE A 49 2.81 13.00 3.40
CA PHE A 49 3.93 12.10 3.58
C PHE A 49 4.74 12.05 2.29
N MET A 50 6.06 12.08 2.45
CA MET A 50 6.95 11.77 1.35
C MET A 50 7.06 10.26 1.24
N PHE A 51 7.22 9.76 0.02
CA PHE A 51 7.33 8.33 -0.19
C PHE A 51 8.50 7.73 0.60
N ASN A 52 9.59 8.46 0.69
CA ASN A 52 10.79 7.97 1.38
C ASN A 52 10.71 8.12 2.90
N ALA A 53 9.63 8.68 3.42
CA ALA A 53 9.44 8.80 4.86
C ALA A 53 8.81 7.54 5.46
N VAL A 54 8.33 6.62 4.62
CA VAL A 54 7.72 5.37 5.10
C VAL A 54 8.84 4.38 5.40
N ASP A 55 8.96 3.99 6.65
CA ASP A 55 10.02 3.11 7.10
C ASP A 55 9.44 1.88 7.83
N VAL A 56 10.35 1.06 8.35
CA VAL A 56 9.97 -0.18 9.03
C VAL A 56 9.10 0.08 10.25
N LEU A 57 9.39 1.13 10.99
CA LEU A 57 8.61 1.46 12.18
C LEU A 57 7.16 1.78 11.83
N LEU A 58 6.98 2.56 10.77
CA LEU A 58 5.64 2.93 10.31
C LEU A 58 4.88 1.72 9.82
N ALA A 59 5.56 0.82 9.10
CA ALA A 59 4.96 -0.42 8.64
C ALA A 59 4.52 -1.30 9.81
N ARG A 60 5.33 -1.36 10.86
CA ARG A 60 4.99 -2.12 12.05
C ARG A 60 3.79 -1.54 12.79
N ARG A 61 3.69 -0.23 12.83
CA ARG A 61 2.52 0.44 13.42
C ARG A 61 1.26 0.09 12.66
N TYR A 62 1.34 0.09 11.34
CA TYR A 62 0.20 -0.27 10.51
C TYR A 62 -0.20 -1.72 10.74
N LEU A 63 0.78 -2.63 10.78
CA LEU A 63 0.51 -4.03 11.03
C LEU A 63 -0.18 -4.23 12.38
N ALA A 64 0.30 -3.53 13.41
CA ALA A 64 -0.31 -3.61 14.73
C ALA A 64 -1.76 -3.12 14.71
N SER A 65 -2.05 -2.10 13.90
CA SER A 65 -3.43 -1.59 13.79
C SER A 65 -4.35 -2.63 13.15
N LEU A 66 -3.86 -3.42 12.19
CA LEU A 66 -4.64 -4.48 11.57
C LEU A 66 -4.94 -5.60 12.56
N VAL A 67 -3.95 -5.97 13.36
CA VAL A 67 -4.14 -6.99 14.39
C VAL A 67 -5.17 -6.51 15.41
N GLY A 68 -5.09 -5.24 15.81
CA GLY A 68 -6.03 -4.66 16.76
C GLY A 68 -7.47 -4.58 16.24
N LYS A 69 -7.65 -4.58 14.93
CA LYS A 69 -8.98 -4.58 14.31
C LYS A 69 -9.52 -5.97 14.05
N ASP A 70 -8.82 -6.98 14.53
CA ASP A 70 -9.27 -8.37 14.47
C ASP A 70 -9.42 -8.91 13.04
N TYR A 71 -8.58 -8.45 12.12
CA TYR A 71 -8.53 -9.04 10.80
C TYR A 71 -7.92 -10.43 10.86
N SER A 72 -8.35 -11.32 9.97
CA SER A 72 -7.81 -12.65 9.89
C SER A 72 -6.33 -12.63 9.46
N ARG A 73 -5.61 -13.71 9.79
CA ARG A 73 -4.21 -13.84 9.39
C ARG A 73 -4.07 -13.79 7.87
N LYS A 74 -5.02 -14.40 7.16
CA LYS A 74 -5.01 -14.40 5.70
C LYS A 74 -5.14 -13.00 5.14
N THR A 75 -6.04 -12.20 5.68
CA THR A 75 -6.22 -10.82 5.26
C THR A 75 -5.00 -9.98 5.55
N ILE A 76 -4.40 -10.15 6.73
CA ILE A 76 -3.19 -9.42 7.10
C ILE A 76 -2.04 -9.80 6.18
N ALA A 77 -1.87 -11.08 5.88
CA ALA A 77 -0.81 -11.54 4.98
C ALA A 77 -0.97 -10.95 3.58
N ARG A 78 -2.20 -10.88 3.08
CA ARG A 78 -2.46 -10.27 1.77
C ARG A 78 -2.13 -8.78 1.78
N ASN A 79 -2.50 -8.07 2.85
CA ASN A 79 -2.17 -6.66 3.01
C ASN A 79 -0.66 -6.44 2.95
N ILE A 80 0.09 -7.25 3.68
CA ILE A 80 1.54 -7.14 3.71
C ILE A 80 2.12 -7.39 2.32
N ALA A 81 1.62 -8.41 1.62
CA ALA A 81 2.09 -8.72 0.28
C ALA A 81 1.84 -7.57 -0.69
N ALA A 82 0.66 -6.96 -0.60
CA ALA A 82 0.32 -5.83 -1.44
C ALA A 82 1.25 -4.64 -1.18
N LEU A 83 1.51 -4.33 0.08
CA LEU A 83 2.37 -3.22 0.44
C LEU A 83 3.81 -3.46 -0.01
N ARG A 84 4.32 -4.67 0.18
CA ARG A 84 5.67 -5.01 -0.29
C ARG A 84 5.79 -4.82 -1.79
N SER A 85 4.81 -5.30 -2.51
CA SER A 85 4.81 -5.19 -3.97
C SER A 85 4.78 -3.73 -4.41
N PHE A 86 3.93 -2.93 -3.77
CA PHE A 86 3.79 -1.52 -4.09
C PHE A 86 5.11 -0.76 -3.83
N PHE A 87 5.69 -0.94 -2.66
CA PHE A 87 6.91 -0.21 -2.32
C PHE A 87 8.11 -0.69 -3.12
N ARG A 88 8.15 -1.96 -3.49
CA ARG A 88 9.17 -2.45 -4.39
C ARG A 88 9.07 -1.77 -5.76
N TYR A 89 7.85 -1.60 -6.24
CA TYR A 89 7.61 -0.87 -7.48
C TYR A 89 8.08 0.58 -7.38
N LEU A 90 7.74 1.26 -6.28
CA LEU A 90 8.15 2.64 -6.08
C LEU A 90 9.68 2.78 -6.11
N CYS A 91 10.38 1.83 -5.50
CA CYS A 91 11.84 1.84 -5.54
C CYS A 91 12.36 1.68 -6.96
N ARG A 92 11.72 0.84 -7.77
CA ARG A 92 12.16 0.61 -9.14
C ARG A 92 11.97 1.84 -10.02
N VAL A 93 10.94 2.63 -9.77
CA VAL A 93 10.71 3.86 -10.54
C VAL A 93 11.32 5.08 -9.86
N GLN A 94 12.08 4.85 -8.81
CA GLN A 94 12.89 5.88 -8.12
C GLN A 94 12.06 7.05 -7.62
N VAL A 95 11.03 6.71 -6.88
CA VAL A 95 10.19 7.72 -6.24
C VAL A 95 10.71 8.03 -4.85
#